data_838acb3574e08cb80fe63e1c0f1265b2
#
_entry.id   838acb3574e08cb80fe63e1c0f1265b2
#
_cell.length_a   1.000
_cell.length_b   1.000
_cell.length_c   1.000
_cell.angle_alpha   90.00
_cell.angle_beta   90.00
_cell.angle_gamma   90.00
#
_symmetry.space_group_name_H-M   'P 1'
#
loop_
_entity.id
_entity.type
_entity.pdbx_description
1 polymer ?
#
loop_
_entity_poly.entity_id
_entity_poly.type
_entity_poly.pdbx_seq_one_letter_code
_entity_poly.pdbx_strand_id
1 'polypeptide(L)'
;MSMYPQELGAIPAETMRVARAAYPKGSLAMRLRDELAGIYRDEQFASLFPTRGQPAEAPWRLAIVLVLQYVEGLTDRQAAEAVQGRIDWKYALGLELTDPGIDASVLSEFRARIVAGGAEAQLLDTLLELCKQRGWLKAGGKQRTDSTHVLARVRSLSNLECVGETLRAVLMDLARLDANWLAQQIGPEWLTRYVHRVENYRLPKPESQRRALAEQIGADGLALLRALEQAATPAELQGVQSVQLLRQVWQQYFELREGQAHWRAGPQAEQEGVIRSPYDPQARCGKKRDTVWLGYKVHLTETCQTPPVEPAQGQEQRAAPRLIVQVETTLAEVQDVEVTATIQHELAQADLLPDEQVVDTGYLDAGLLVSSQSDYGIRLLGPVLADTSWQAAAGQGFDLAHFQVDWQKQQVICPQGQRSVSWSVQSQRIEAGFARHTCAACACRPDCTHATSAGRVVHLRPQAASEALQARRAEQQTPEFRQQYATRAGIEATHSQGVRRMGLRRSRYDGLPKTHLQHVLTAVAINLVRIDAWLLGKPPGATYQSPLALLAAHPLLYQPPPPLQEAC
;
A
#
# COMPACT_ATOMS: atom_id res chain seq x y z
N MET A 1 -3.61 18.85 -25.68
CA MET A 1 -2.21 19.06 -26.15
C MET A 1 -1.75 17.76 -26.78
N SER A 2 -1.07 17.83 -27.91
CA SER A 2 -0.51 16.68 -28.65
C SER A 2 0.99 16.57 -28.34
N MET A 3 1.52 15.36 -28.49
CA MET A 3 2.94 15.14 -28.30
C MET A 3 3.68 15.20 -29.64
N TYR A 4 4.78 15.92 -29.65
CA TYR A 4 5.80 15.87 -30.68
C TYR A 4 7.10 15.44 -30.02
N PRO A 5 7.57 14.20 -30.27
CA PRO A 5 8.75 13.66 -29.58
C PRO A 5 9.95 14.58 -29.75
N GLN A 6 10.58 14.91 -28.63
CA GLN A 6 11.81 15.68 -28.60
C GLN A 6 12.95 14.76 -28.15
N GLU A 7 14.00 14.74 -28.95
CA GLU A 7 15.22 14.04 -28.55
C GLU A 7 15.85 14.70 -27.31
N LEU A 8 16.59 13.90 -26.58
CA LEU A 8 17.42 14.38 -25.48
C LEU A 8 18.59 15.18 -26.06
N GLY A 9 18.37 16.44 -26.40
CA GLY A 9 19.38 17.32 -27.00
C GLY A 9 20.61 17.53 -26.10
N ALA A 10 21.66 18.13 -26.65
CA ALA A 10 22.81 18.57 -25.89
C ALA A 10 22.40 19.62 -24.85
N ILE A 11 23.13 19.67 -23.73
CA ILE A 11 22.95 20.73 -22.74
C ILE A 11 23.47 22.04 -23.37
N PRO A 12 22.67 23.16 -23.31
CA PRO A 12 23.13 24.44 -23.82
C PRO A 12 24.49 24.83 -23.21
N ALA A 13 25.40 25.33 -24.08
CA ALA A 13 26.80 25.56 -23.69
C ALA A 13 26.92 26.51 -22.45
N GLU A 14 26.11 27.56 -22.45
CA GLU A 14 26.10 28.54 -21.36
C GLU A 14 25.54 27.93 -20.06
N THR A 15 24.47 27.16 -20.15
CA THR A 15 23.91 26.42 -18.99
C THR A 15 24.95 25.45 -18.43
N MET A 16 25.64 24.71 -19.29
CA MET A 16 26.71 23.79 -18.90
C MET A 16 27.84 24.53 -18.17
N ARG A 17 28.33 25.62 -18.77
CA ARG A 17 29.44 26.42 -18.22
C ARG A 17 29.10 26.96 -16.82
N VAL A 18 27.91 27.55 -16.69
CA VAL A 18 27.49 28.21 -15.44
C VAL A 18 27.16 27.15 -14.37
N ALA A 19 26.48 26.06 -14.73
CA ALA A 19 26.15 24.99 -13.77
C ALA A 19 27.40 24.33 -13.22
N ARG A 20 28.39 24.00 -14.06
CA ARG A 20 29.66 23.40 -13.59
C ARG A 20 30.49 24.34 -12.74
N ALA A 21 30.43 25.65 -12.99
CA ALA A 21 31.06 26.65 -12.16
C ALA A 21 30.37 26.79 -10.79
N ALA A 22 29.02 26.80 -10.77
CA ALA A 22 28.25 26.92 -9.54
C ALA A 22 28.27 25.64 -8.69
N TYR A 23 28.34 24.49 -9.33
CA TYR A 23 28.35 23.16 -8.67
C TYR A 23 29.61 22.37 -9.08
N PRO A 24 30.82 22.68 -8.59
CA PRO A 24 32.06 22.01 -9.01
C PRO A 24 32.08 20.50 -8.70
N LYS A 25 31.33 20.06 -7.69
CA LYS A 25 31.16 18.64 -7.32
C LYS A 25 29.92 17.99 -7.94
N GLY A 26 29.19 18.75 -8.79
CA GLY A 26 27.89 18.36 -9.31
C GLY A 26 26.79 18.30 -8.24
N SER A 27 25.53 18.44 -8.65
CA SER A 27 24.34 18.13 -7.82
C SER A 27 23.76 16.76 -8.22
N LEU A 28 22.80 16.24 -7.46
CA LEU A 28 22.07 15.02 -7.86
C LEU A 28 21.39 15.21 -9.23
N ALA A 29 20.77 16.37 -9.48
CA ALA A 29 20.11 16.67 -10.75
C ALA A 29 21.11 16.65 -11.92
N MET A 30 22.30 17.22 -11.74
CA MET A 30 23.36 17.19 -12.78
C MET A 30 23.85 15.77 -13.04
N ARG A 31 24.13 14.98 -11.98
CA ARG A 31 24.55 13.59 -12.13
C ARG A 31 23.48 12.70 -12.73
N LEU A 32 22.20 12.96 -12.44
CA LEU A 32 21.07 12.30 -13.14
C LEU A 32 21.20 12.49 -14.65
N ARG A 33 21.52 13.70 -15.11
CA ARG A 33 21.75 13.99 -16.53
C ARG A 33 23.01 13.33 -17.07
N ASP A 34 24.12 13.43 -16.36
CA ASP A 34 25.42 12.93 -16.82
C ASP A 34 25.48 11.39 -16.82
N GLU A 35 24.95 10.74 -15.78
CA GLU A 35 25.10 9.30 -15.57
C GLU A 35 23.87 8.50 -16.03
N LEU A 36 22.67 9.06 -15.96
CA LEU A 36 21.43 8.37 -16.27
C LEU A 36 20.70 9.03 -17.47
N ALA A 37 21.42 9.72 -18.36
CA ALA A 37 20.85 10.37 -19.51
C ALA A 37 20.00 9.39 -20.34
N GLY A 38 18.78 9.86 -20.73
CA GLY A 38 17.86 9.04 -21.51
C GLY A 38 17.07 7.99 -20.73
N ILE A 39 17.06 8.08 -19.38
CA ILE A 39 16.19 7.23 -18.56
C ILE A 39 14.73 7.34 -19.00
N TYR A 40 14.23 8.54 -19.24
CA TYR A 40 12.91 8.77 -19.81
C TYR A 40 13.04 9.34 -21.22
N ARG A 41 12.14 8.89 -22.11
CA ARG A 41 12.01 9.35 -23.51
C ARG A 41 10.55 9.61 -23.82
N ASP A 42 10.29 10.54 -24.73
CA ASP A 42 8.93 10.93 -25.09
C ASP A 42 8.12 9.77 -25.67
N GLU A 43 8.77 8.88 -26.44
CA GLU A 43 8.11 7.72 -27.06
C GLU A 43 7.42 6.82 -26.02
N GLN A 44 7.97 6.74 -24.82
CA GLN A 44 7.42 5.94 -23.72
C GLN A 44 6.05 6.46 -23.26
N PHE A 45 5.81 7.75 -23.44
CA PHE A 45 4.57 8.43 -23.03
C PHE A 45 3.64 8.71 -24.21
N ALA A 46 3.96 8.24 -25.42
CA ALA A 46 3.21 8.56 -26.64
C ALA A 46 1.73 8.22 -26.54
N SER A 47 1.38 7.09 -25.93
CA SER A 47 0.00 6.64 -25.75
C SER A 47 -0.85 7.54 -24.85
N LEU A 48 -0.22 8.39 -24.03
CA LEU A 48 -0.90 9.31 -23.10
C LEU A 48 -1.36 10.60 -23.77
N PHE A 49 -0.97 10.83 -25.01
CA PHE A 49 -1.23 12.08 -25.73
C PHE A 49 -1.93 11.83 -27.07
N PRO A 50 -2.86 12.69 -27.46
CA PRO A 50 -3.43 12.66 -28.79
C PRO A 50 -2.39 13.05 -29.85
N THR A 51 -2.58 12.56 -31.06
CA THR A 51 -1.68 12.81 -32.21
C THR A 51 -1.83 14.20 -32.81
N ARG A 52 -2.89 14.96 -32.48
CA ARG A 52 -3.19 16.30 -33.00
C ARG A 52 -3.55 17.26 -31.88
N GLY A 53 -3.09 18.51 -32.00
CA GLY A 53 -3.39 19.58 -31.03
C GLY A 53 -2.20 20.51 -30.82
N GLN A 54 -2.28 21.42 -29.84
CA GLN A 54 -1.13 22.24 -29.45
C GLN A 54 0.00 21.35 -28.89
N PRO A 55 1.28 21.66 -29.18
CA PRO A 55 2.42 20.96 -28.62
C PRO A 55 2.36 20.94 -27.09
N ALA A 56 2.58 19.77 -26.50
CA ALA A 56 2.78 19.62 -25.06
C ALA A 56 4.26 19.89 -24.73
N GLU A 57 4.53 20.22 -23.47
CA GLU A 57 5.89 20.12 -22.91
C GLU A 57 6.39 18.67 -23.02
N ALA A 58 7.68 18.49 -23.28
CA ALA A 58 8.29 17.17 -23.46
C ALA A 58 8.02 16.26 -22.25
N PRO A 59 7.30 15.13 -22.40
CA PRO A 59 6.96 14.24 -21.32
C PRO A 59 8.16 13.73 -20.53
N TRP A 60 9.30 13.47 -21.18
CA TRP A 60 10.52 13.06 -20.50
C TRP A 60 11.03 14.11 -19.51
N ARG A 61 10.91 15.42 -19.84
CA ARG A 61 11.27 16.51 -18.91
C ARG A 61 10.33 16.52 -17.72
N LEU A 62 9.02 16.39 -17.98
CA LEU A 62 8.01 16.37 -16.91
C LEU A 62 8.21 15.17 -15.96
N ALA A 63 8.59 14.00 -16.50
CA ALA A 63 8.93 12.84 -15.68
C ALA A 63 10.13 13.11 -14.77
N ILE A 64 11.21 13.71 -15.29
CA ILE A 64 12.38 14.11 -14.48
C ILE A 64 12.00 15.16 -13.44
N VAL A 65 11.19 16.17 -13.80
CA VAL A 65 10.71 17.19 -12.86
C VAL A 65 9.92 16.55 -11.71
N LEU A 66 8.99 15.63 -12.02
CA LEU A 66 8.23 14.90 -11.00
C LEU A 66 9.16 14.11 -10.07
N VAL A 67 10.15 13.43 -10.61
CA VAL A 67 11.09 12.66 -9.79
C VAL A 67 11.93 13.56 -8.89
N LEU A 68 12.50 14.65 -9.43
CA LEU A 68 13.26 15.62 -8.64
C LEU A 68 12.39 16.30 -7.58
N GLN A 69 11.12 16.58 -7.91
CA GLN A 69 10.13 17.08 -6.96
C GLN A 69 9.99 16.19 -5.73
N TYR A 70 9.96 14.86 -5.93
CA TYR A 70 9.88 13.89 -4.83
C TYR A 70 11.21 13.71 -4.09
N VAL A 71 12.34 13.75 -4.79
CA VAL A 71 13.67 13.74 -4.16
C VAL A 71 13.83 14.87 -3.14
N GLU A 72 13.31 16.06 -3.48
CA GLU A 72 13.46 17.27 -2.67
C GLU A 72 12.22 17.60 -1.82
N GLY A 73 11.12 16.87 -1.99
CA GLY A 73 9.88 17.06 -1.21
C GLY A 73 9.10 18.33 -1.57
N LEU A 74 9.24 18.83 -2.80
CA LEU A 74 8.64 20.09 -3.25
C LEU A 74 7.14 19.96 -3.57
N THR A 75 6.43 21.07 -3.50
CA THR A 75 5.09 21.25 -4.08
C THR A 75 5.18 21.48 -5.59
N ASP A 76 4.06 21.38 -6.33
CA ASP A 76 4.04 21.64 -7.79
C ASP A 76 4.53 23.06 -8.11
N ARG A 77 4.13 24.06 -7.34
CA ARG A 77 4.58 25.43 -7.51
C ARG A 77 6.08 25.57 -7.29
N GLN A 78 6.60 25.01 -6.21
CA GLN A 78 8.04 25.04 -5.93
C GLN A 78 8.85 24.27 -6.99
N ALA A 79 8.32 23.16 -7.53
CA ALA A 79 8.97 22.46 -8.63
C ALA A 79 8.99 23.30 -9.91
N ALA A 80 7.90 23.97 -10.25
CA ALA A 80 7.86 24.92 -11.39
C ALA A 80 8.84 26.08 -11.19
N GLU A 81 8.89 26.69 -10.00
CA GLU A 81 9.89 27.69 -9.64
C GLU A 81 11.32 27.17 -9.74
N ALA A 82 11.55 25.90 -9.39
CA ALA A 82 12.86 25.27 -9.51
C ALA A 82 13.27 25.09 -10.99
N VAL A 83 12.35 24.69 -11.88
CA VAL A 83 12.58 24.64 -13.32
C VAL A 83 12.96 26.02 -13.87
N GLN A 84 12.25 27.06 -13.43
CA GLN A 84 12.49 28.43 -13.86
C GLN A 84 13.83 28.99 -13.37
N GLY A 85 14.16 28.80 -12.09
CA GLY A 85 15.22 29.55 -11.43
C GLY A 85 16.49 28.75 -11.11
N ARG A 86 16.46 27.42 -11.07
CA ARG A 86 17.59 26.59 -10.63
C ARG A 86 18.48 26.17 -11.78
N ILE A 87 19.74 26.51 -11.70
CA ILE A 87 20.74 26.25 -12.73
C ILE A 87 20.98 24.73 -12.88
N ASP A 88 21.03 23.98 -11.77
CA ASP A 88 21.24 22.53 -11.80
C ASP A 88 20.03 21.76 -12.39
N TRP A 89 18.80 22.28 -12.18
CA TRP A 89 17.61 21.72 -12.83
C TRP A 89 17.58 22.06 -14.33
N LYS A 90 17.95 23.28 -14.73
CA LYS A 90 18.10 23.63 -16.16
C LYS A 90 19.13 22.75 -16.85
N TYR A 91 20.25 22.44 -16.18
CA TYR A 91 21.25 21.50 -16.67
C TYR A 91 20.64 20.11 -16.88
N ALA A 92 19.93 19.57 -15.87
CA ALA A 92 19.31 18.25 -15.94
C ALA A 92 18.28 18.15 -17.08
N LEU A 93 17.51 19.20 -17.31
CA LEU A 93 16.44 19.26 -18.30
C LEU A 93 16.91 19.71 -19.69
N GLY A 94 18.20 20.10 -19.84
CA GLY A 94 18.73 20.61 -21.10
C GLY A 94 18.08 21.92 -21.54
N LEU A 95 17.81 22.83 -20.60
CA LEU A 95 17.16 24.13 -20.82
C LEU A 95 18.19 25.26 -20.87
N GLU A 96 17.90 26.30 -21.65
CA GLU A 96 18.64 27.56 -21.64
C GLU A 96 18.48 28.25 -20.29
N LEU A 97 19.46 29.09 -19.88
CA LEU A 97 19.35 29.86 -18.64
C LEU A 97 18.15 30.82 -18.64
N THR A 98 17.77 31.31 -19.82
CA THR A 98 16.66 32.24 -20.04
C THR A 98 15.32 31.56 -20.23
N ASP A 99 15.27 30.21 -20.23
CA ASP A 99 14.03 29.45 -20.39
C ASP A 99 13.02 29.84 -19.28
N PRO A 100 11.77 30.20 -19.62
CA PRO A 100 10.77 30.65 -18.64
C PRO A 100 10.28 29.57 -17.70
N GLY A 101 10.61 28.31 -17.93
CA GLY A 101 10.12 27.17 -17.16
C GLY A 101 8.69 26.74 -17.56
N ILE A 102 7.99 26.11 -16.64
CA ILE A 102 6.65 25.55 -16.83
C ILE A 102 5.67 26.11 -15.81
N ASP A 103 4.38 26.15 -16.14
CA ASP A 103 3.34 26.38 -15.16
C ASP A 103 3.12 25.15 -14.26
N ALA A 104 2.81 25.36 -13.00
CA ALA A 104 2.60 24.28 -12.02
C ALA A 104 1.42 23.34 -12.41
N SER A 105 0.43 23.85 -13.14
CA SER A 105 -0.72 23.06 -13.62
C SER A 105 -0.30 21.96 -14.59
N VAL A 106 0.77 22.16 -15.37
CA VAL A 106 1.31 21.17 -16.32
C VAL A 106 1.71 19.87 -15.61
N LEU A 107 2.30 19.96 -14.40
CA LEU A 107 2.65 18.79 -13.59
C LEU A 107 1.39 18.03 -13.14
N SER A 108 0.35 18.77 -12.76
CA SER A 108 -0.93 18.17 -12.36
C SER A 108 -1.62 17.46 -13.54
N GLU A 109 -1.63 18.09 -14.71
CA GLU A 109 -2.18 17.51 -15.94
C GLU A 109 -1.40 16.26 -16.38
N PHE A 110 -0.07 16.30 -16.33
CA PHE A 110 0.76 15.16 -16.68
C PHE A 110 0.51 13.97 -15.77
N ARG A 111 0.45 14.18 -14.45
CA ARG A 111 0.05 13.12 -13.50
C ARG A 111 -1.34 12.56 -13.79
N ALA A 112 -2.30 13.43 -14.13
CA ALA A 112 -3.63 12.98 -14.49
C ALA A 112 -3.63 12.10 -15.75
N ARG A 113 -2.78 12.40 -16.74
CA ARG A 113 -2.61 11.58 -17.94
C ARG A 113 -1.97 10.24 -17.63
N ILE A 114 -0.92 10.20 -16.80
CA ILE A 114 -0.27 8.95 -16.35
C ILE A 114 -1.31 8.05 -15.68
N VAL A 115 -2.09 8.58 -14.74
CA VAL A 115 -3.13 7.82 -14.04
C VAL A 115 -4.25 7.36 -14.99
N ALA A 116 -4.73 8.24 -15.87
CA ALA A 116 -5.78 7.88 -16.84
C ALA A 116 -5.32 6.82 -17.85
N GLY A 117 -4.03 6.76 -18.15
CA GLY A 117 -3.43 5.79 -19.06
C GLY A 117 -2.92 4.52 -18.38
N GLY A 118 -3.05 4.38 -17.05
CA GLY A 118 -2.54 3.22 -16.28
C GLY A 118 -1.02 3.05 -16.41
N ALA A 119 -0.28 4.17 -16.48
CA ALA A 119 1.16 4.18 -16.77
C ALA A 119 2.01 4.52 -15.54
N GLU A 120 1.47 4.36 -14.33
CA GLU A 120 2.15 4.72 -13.09
C GLU A 120 3.43 3.91 -12.89
N ALA A 121 3.39 2.60 -13.09
CA ALA A 121 4.53 1.69 -12.93
C ALA A 121 5.68 2.02 -13.88
N GLN A 122 5.38 2.54 -15.08
CA GLN A 122 6.37 2.83 -16.12
C GLN A 122 7.53 3.71 -15.64
N LEU A 123 7.29 4.61 -14.69
CA LEU A 123 8.34 5.48 -14.14
C LEU A 123 9.39 4.69 -13.36
N LEU A 124 8.98 3.68 -12.61
CA LEU A 124 9.89 2.80 -11.86
C LEU A 124 10.51 1.77 -12.80
N ASP A 125 9.71 1.13 -13.63
CA ASP A 125 10.16 0.07 -14.55
C ASP A 125 11.26 0.54 -15.48
N THR A 126 11.13 1.76 -16.01
CA THR A 126 12.17 2.38 -16.87
C THR A 126 13.50 2.55 -16.11
N LEU A 127 13.46 2.97 -14.85
CA LEU A 127 14.68 3.06 -14.03
C LEU A 127 15.28 1.68 -13.76
N LEU A 128 14.44 0.70 -13.43
CA LEU A 128 14.89 -0.66 -13.14
C LEU A 128 15.47 -1.32 -14.38
N GLU A 129 14.88 -1.10 -15.54
CA GLU A 129 15.40 -1.61 -16.80
C GLU A 129 16.79 -1.03 -17.12
N LEU A 130 16.99 0.28 -16.91
CA LEU A 130 18.32 0.89 -17.03
C LEU A 130 19.32 0.26 -16.03
N CYS A 131 18.88 -0.01 -14.80
CA CYS A 131 19.72 -0.67 -13.80
C CYS A 131 20.07 -2.12 -14.22
N LYS A 132 19.16 -2.86 -14.84
CA LYS A 132 19.44 -4.18 -15.42
C LYS A 132 20.47 -4.12 -16.54
N GLN A 133 20.28 -3.21 -17.49
CA GLN A 133 21.20 -3.02 -18.61
C GLN A 133 22.64 -2.68 -18.17
N ARG A 134 22.76 -1.96 -17.05
CA ARG A 134 24.07 -1.64 -16.44
C ARG A 134 24.61 -2.72 -15.51
N GLY A 135 23.90 -3.82 -15.32
CA GLY A 135 24.27 -4.89 -14.43
C GLY A 135 24.16 -4.56 -12.93
N TRP A 136 23.53 -3.43 -12.57
CA TRP A 136 23.31 -3.02 -11.18
C TRP A 136 22.13 -3.76 -10.52
N LEU A 137 21.26 -4.35 -11.33
CA LEU A 137 20.13 -5.13 -10.90
C LEU A 137 20.05 -6.42 -11.72
N LYS A 138 19.79 -7.53 -11.02
CA LYS A 138 19.61 -8.85 -11.64
C LYS A 138 18.44 -9.56 -10.94
N ALA A 139 17.76 -10.44 -11.66
CA ALA A 139 16.83 -11.41 -11.06
C ALA A 139 17.58 -12.36 -10.13
N GLY A 140 16.85 -13.06 -9.28
CA GLY A 140 17.39 -13.96 -8.27
C GLY A 140 17.83 -13.23 -6.99
N GLY A 141 18.59 -13.95 -6.16
CA GLY A 141 19.04 -13.42 -4.87
C GLY A 141 17.92 -13.26 -3.86
N LYS A 142 18.07 -12.29 -2.96
CA LYS A 142 17.13 -12.09 -1.85
C LYS A 142 16.48 -10.71 -1.92
N GLN A 143 15.16 -10.71 -1.81
CA GLN A 143 14.36 -9.49 -1.67
C GLN A 143 13.60 -9.51 -0.34
N ARG A 144 13.15 -8.35 0.10
CA ARG A 144 12.29 -8.22 1.28
C ARG A 144 11.13 -7.28 1.01
N THR A 145 9.96 -7.62 1.56
CA THR A 145 8.71 -6.88 1.39
C THR A 145 8.14 -6.51 2.75
N ASP A 146 7.67 -5.30 2.88
CA ASP A 146 6.93 -4.85 4.06
C ASP A 146 5.99 -3.69 3.72
N SER A 147 4.98 -3.47 4.57
CA SER A 147 3.99 -2.41 4.41
C SER A 147 4.10 -1.33 5.48
N THR A 148 3.65 -0.14 5.12
CA THR A 148 3.38 0.90 6.10
C THR A 148 2.05 1.60 5.80
N HIS A 149 1.41 2.10 6.86
CA HIS A 149 0.18 2.89 6.73
C HIS A 149 0.44 4.23 6.04
N VAL A 150 -0.57 4.71 5.32
CA VAL A 150 -0.59 5.99 4.63
C VAL A 150 -1.86 6.74 5.00
N LEU A 151 -1.71 7.91 5.60
CA LEU A 151 -2.81 8.79 5.94
C LEU A 151 -3.38 9.41 4.67
N ALA A 152 -4.68 9.35 4.47
CA ALA A 152 -5.35 10.12 3.43
C ALA A 152 -5.11 11.62 3.63
N ARG A 153 -5.24 12.38 2.54
CA ARG A 153 -5.17 13.85 2.59
C ARG A 153 -6.33 14.46 3.38
N VAL A 154 -7.47 13.77 3.34
CA VAL A 154 -8.68 14.17 4.06
C VAL A 154 -8.64 13.72 5.52
N ARG A 155 -9.25 14.50 6.41
CA ARG A 155 -9.43 14.09 7.79
C ARG A 155 -10.51 13.01 7.92
N SER A 156 -10.42 12.17 8.92
CA SER A 156 -11.52 11.27 9.29
C SER A 156 -12.72 12.09 9.78
N LEU A 157 -13.89 11.78 9.24
CA LEU A 157 -15.16 12.36 9.64
C LEU A 157 -15.88 11.40 10.60
N SER A 158 -16.61 11.95 11.59
CA SER A 158 -17.59 11.16 12.32
C SER A 158 -18.71 10.72 11.37
N ASN A 159 -19.47 9.68 11.74
CA ASN A 159 -20.54 9.17 10.88
C ASN A 159 -21.55 10.28 10.48
N LEU A 160 -21.91 11.13 11.44
CA LEU A 160 -22.84 12.24 11.21
C LEU A 160 -22.24 13.33 10.30
N GLU A 161 -20.96 13.66 10.47
CA GLU A 161 -20.27 14.56 9.54
C GLU A 161 -20.19 13.95 8.14
N CYS A 162 -19.92 12.65 8.02
CA CYS A 162 -19.79 11.97 6.73
C CYS A 162 -21.09 12.07 5.92
N VAL A 163 -22.23 11.73 6.50
CA VAL A 163 -23.51 11.82 5.78
C VAL A 163 -23.89 13.26 5.46
N GLY A 164 -23.69 14.19 6.39
CA GLY A 164 -23.96 15.60 6.17
C GLY A 164 -23.08 16.22 5.09
N GLU A 165 -21.77 15.95 5.11
CA GLU A 165 -20.84 16.43 4.09
C GLU A 165 -21.06 15.76 2.72
N THR A 166 -21.51 14.49 2.70
CA THR A 166 -21.87 13.82 1.46
C THR A 166 -23.07 14.51 0.80
N LEU A 167 -24.13 14.77 1.55
CA LEU A 167 -25.28 15.50 1.03
C LEU A 167 -24.91 16.91 0.58
N ARG A 168 -24.12 17.62 1.39
CA ARG A 168 -23.63 18.96 1.04
C ARG A 168 -22.81 18.97 -0.25
N ALA A 169 -21.93 18.00 -0.45
CA ALA A 169 -21.13 17.88 -1.67
C ALA A 169 -22.02 17.71 -2.92
N VAL A 170 -23.03 16.85 -2.83
CA VAL A 170 -24.00 16.65 -3.92
C VAL A 170 -24.78 17.94 -4.21
N LEU A 171 -25.28 18.62 -3.18
CA LEU A 171 -25.99 19.88 -3.35
C LEU A 171 -25.14 20.94 -4.04
N MET A 172 -23.85 21.02 -3.71
CA MET A 172 -22.92 21.93 -4.37
C MET A 172 -22.69 21.59 -5.84
N ASP A 173 -22.56 20.32 -6.18
CA ASP A 173 -22.36 19.89 -7.56
C ASP A 173 -23.63 20.12 -8.39
N LEU A 174 -24.81 19.76 -7.86
CA LEU A 174 -26.08 20.03 -8.53
C LEU A 174 -26.33 21.52 -8.69
N ALA A 175 -26.00 22.34 -7.70
CA ALA A 175 -26.14 23.80 -7.81
C ALA A 175 -25.23 24.42 -8.89
N ARG A 176 -24.06 23.83 -9.14
CA ARG A 176 -23.16 24.25 -10.25
C ARG A 176 -23.68 23.84 -11.61
N LEU A 177 -24.34 22.68 -11.70
CA LEU A 177 -24.83 22.14 -12.97
C LEU A 177 -26.18 22.76 -13.35
N ASP A 178 -27.14 22.79 -12.42
CA ASP A 178 -28.46 23.36 -12.64
C ASP A 178 -29.06 23.90 -11.32
N ALA A 179 -28.75 25.16 -11.02
CA ALA A 179 -29.26 25.85 -9.84
C ALA A 179 -30.79 26.00 -9.85
N ASN A 180 -31.41 26.16 -11.03
CA ASN A 180 -32.86 26.32 -11.15
C ASN A 180 -33.61 25.04 -10.82
N TRP A 181 -33.12 23.91 -11.34
CA TRP A 181 -33.69 22.61 -11.00
C TRP A 181 -33.56 22.34 -9.49
N LEU A 182 -32.38 22.56 -8.92
CA LEU A 182 -32.14 22.32 -7.49
C LEU A 182 -33.03 23.21 -6.59
N ALA A 183 -33.20 24.49 -6.95
CA ALA A 183 -34.04 25.42 -6.20
C ALA A 183 -35.53 25.02 -6.15
N GLN A 184 -36.01 24.20 -7.12
CA GLN A 184 -37.36 23.63 -7.11
C GLN A 184 -37.47 22.39 -6.19
N GLN A 185 -36.34 21.75 -5.86
CA GLN A 185 -36.35 20.51 -5.07
C GLN A 185 -36.07 20.73 -3.58
N ILE A 186 -35.50 21.88 -3.17
CA ILE A 186 -35.09 22.13 -1.78
C ILE A 186 -35.80 23.35 -1.20
N GLY A 187 -36.11 23.31 0.11
CA GLY A 187 -36.61 24.46 0.84
C GLY A 187 -35.49 25.33 1.47
N PRO A 188 -35.84 26.54 1.94
CA PRO A 188 -34.87 27.47 2.54
C PRO A 188 -34.18 26.89 3.80
N GLU A 189 -34.82 25.96 4.49
CA GLU A 189 -34.25 25.27 5.65
C GLU A 189 -33.03 24.39 5.30
N TRP A 190 -32.94 23.90 4.04
CA TRP A 190 -31.75 23.19 3.57
C TRP A 190 -30.53 24.09 3.48
N LEU A 191 -30.71 25.35 3.10
CA LEU A 191 -29.61 26.31 3.06
C LEU A 191 -29.05 26.53 4.47
N THR A 192 -29.92 26.61 5.48
CA THR A 192 -29.49 26.72 6.88
C THR A 192 -28.68 25.52 7.33
N ARG A 193 -29.03 24.30 6.90
CA ARG A 193 -28.34 23.06 7.26
C ARG A 193 -27.05 22.82 6.49
N TYR A 194 -26.99 23.15 5.17
CA TYR A 194 -25.94 22.63 4.27
C TYR A 194 -25.08 23.70 3.60
N VAL A 195 -25.35 25.01 3.74
CA VAL A 195 -24.49 26.08 3.19
C VAL A 195 -23.09 26.01 3.80
N HIS A 196 -23.01 25.77 5.09
CA HIS A 196 -21.75 25.64 5.79
C HIS A 196 -21.30 24.18 5.88
N ARG A 197 -20.00 23.95 6.09
CA ARG A 197 -19.46 22.60 6.36
C ARG A 197 -20.09 22.01 7.62
N VAL A 198 -20.42 20.73 7.53
CA VAL A 198 -20.89 19.94 8.67
C VAL A 198 -19.65 19.53 9.47
N GLU A 199 -19.38 20.24 10.55
CA GLU A 199 -18.20 20.04 11.40
C GLU A 199 -18.62 19.67 12.83
N ASN A 200 -17.92 18.71 13.44
CA ASN A 200 -18.31 18.10 14.70
C ASN A 200 -18.54 19.11 15.84
N TYR A 201 -17.77 20.20 15.86
CA TYR A 201 -17.93 21.25 16.89
C TYR A 201 -19.23 22.06 16.75
N ARG A 202 -19.89 22.05 15.59
CA ARG A 202 -21.18 22.68 15.31
C ARG A 202 -22.35 21.72 15.52
N LEU A 203 -22.09 20.42 15.66
CA LEU A 203 -23.11 19.42 15.84
C LEU A 203 -23.65 19.43 17.28
N PRO A 204 -24.91 19.03 17.49
CA PRO A 204 -25.46 18.89 18.83
C PRO A 204 -24.61 17.96 19.71
N LYS A 205 -24.48 18.26 21.00
CA LYS A 205 -23.78 17.40 21.95
C LYS A 205 -24.63 16.21 22.43
N PRO A 206 -25.94 16.40 22.76
CA PRO A 206 -26.80 15.30 23.20
C PRO A 206 -27.03 14.25 22.10
N GLU A 207 -26.89 12.98 22.43
CA GLU A 207 -27.01 11.86 21.50
C GLU A 207 -28.40 11.80 20.83
N SER A 208 -29.47 12.10 21.58
CA SER A 208 -30.83 12.15 21.02
C SER A 208 -30.98 13.20 19.93
N GLN A 209 -30.37 14.38 20.10
CA GLN A 209 -30.39 15.44 19.10
C GLN A 209 -29.49 15.10 17.90
N ARG A 210 -28.35 14.44 18.11
CA ARG A 210 -27.50 13.92 17.04
C ARG A 210 -28.23 12.90 16.18
N ARG A 211 -28.97 12.00 16.82
CA ARG A 211 -29.80 11.01 16.11
C ARG A 211 -30.91 11.67 15.33
N ALA A 212 -31.63 12.61 15.92
CA ALA A 212 -32.69 13.35 15.22
C ALA A 212 -32.15 14.11 14.01
N LEU A 213 -30.96 14.73 14.14
CA LEU A 213 -30.28 15.39 13.01
C LEU A 213 -29.86 14.38 11.94
N ALA A 214 -29.35 13.20 12.32
CA ALA A 214 -29.00 12.15 11.37
C ALA A 214 -30.22 11.67 10.58
N GLU A 215 -31.35 11.44 11.24
CA GLU A 215 -32.60 11.05 10.59
C GLU A 215 -33.16 12.15 9.66
N GLN A 216 -33.02 13.43 10.06
CA GLN A 216 -33.36 14.55 9.19
C GLN A 216 -32.46 14.60 7.93
N ILE A 217 -31.13 14.45 8.09
CA ILE A 217 -30.22 14.37 6.94
C ILE A 217 -30.57 13.17 6.06
N GLY A 218 -30.91 12.04 6.67
CA GLY A 218 -31.34 10.83 5.97
C GLY A 218 -32.58 11.05 5.12
N ALA A 219 -33.59 11.75 5.68
CA ALA A 219 -34.81 12.10 4.99
C ALA A 219 -34.56 13.08 3.84
N ASP A 220 -33.73 14.12 4.07
CA ASP A 220 -33.38 15.10 3.04
C ASP A 220 -32.68 14.43 1.85
N GLY A 221 -31.68 13.58 2.11
CA GLY A 221 -30.97 12.89 1.03
C GLY A 221 -31.87 11.89 0.28
N LEU A 222 -32.76 11.20 0.98
CA LEU A 222 -33.75 10.32 0.32
C LEU A 222 -34.72 11.11 -0.56
N ALA A 223 -35.16 12.28 -0.10
CA ALA A 223 -36.01 13.17 -0.90
C ALA A 223 -35.29 13.63 -2.17
N LEU A 224 -34.04 14.04 -2.05
CA LEU A 224 -33.18 14.43 -3.19
C LEU A 224 -33.00 13.27 -4.18
N LEU A 225 -32.69 12.05 -3.69
CA LEU A 225 -32.55 10.87 -4.54
C LEU A 225 -33.82 10.54 -5.29
N ARG A 226 -34.99 10.65 -4.64
CA ARG A 226 -36.32 10.47 -5.30
C ARG A 226 -36.58 11.54 -6.35
N ALA A 227 -36.22 12.79 -6.08
CA ALA A 227 -36.36 13.86 -7.07
C ALA A 227 -35.46 13.58 -8.30
N LEU A 228 -34.26 13.12 -8.10
CA LEU A 228 -33.34 12.75 -9.18
C LEU A 228 -33.83 11.56 -10.01
N GLU A 229 -34.65 10.69 -9.48
CA GLU A 229 -35.26 9.53 -10.19
C GLU A 229 -36.49 9.86 -11.02
N GLN A 230 -37.03 11.08 -10.92
CA GLN A 230 -38.17 11.48 -11.69
C GLN A 230 -37.84 11.59 -13.18
N ALA A 231 -38.80 11.20 -14.04
CA ALA A 231 -38.61 11.22 -15.49
C ALA A 231 -38.32 12.63 -16.06
N ALA A 232 -38.74 13.66 -15.35
CA ALA A 232 -38.51 15.07 -15.73
C ALA A 232 -37.11 15.58 -15.37
N THR A 233 -36.32 14.82 -14.61
CA THR A 233 -34.96 15.23 -14.21
C THR A 233 -33.98 15.06 -15.35
N PRO A 234 -33.16 16.08 -15.65
CA PRO A 234 -32.11 15.97 -16.68
C PRO A 234 -31.18 14.78 -16.41
N ALA A 235 -30.95 13.95 -17.43
CA ALA A 235 -30.10 12.75 -17.31
C ALA A 235 -28.68 13.06 -16.83
N GLU A 236 -28.17 14.23 -17.17
CA GLU A 236 -26.85 14.72 -16.76
C GLU A 236 -26.73 14.82 -15.22
N LEU A 237 -27.80 15.19 -14.52
CA LEU A 237 -27.81 15.30 -13.06
C LEU A 237 -27.82 13.91 -12.38
N GLN A 238 -28.45 12.91 -13.02
CA GLN A 238 -28.49 11.54 -12.49
C GLN A 238 -27.12 10.84 -12.55
N GLY A 239 -26.31 11.17 -13.57
CA GLY A 239 -24.97 10.58 -13.81
C GLY A 239 -23.85 11.19 -12.98
N VAL A 240 -24.12 12.22 -12.18
CA VAL A 240 -23.08 12.92 -11.38
C VAL A 240 -22.43 11.95 -10.38
N GLN A 241 -21.12 11.94 -10.33
CA GLN A 241 -20.37 11.04 -9.44
C GLN A 241 -20.74 11.20 -7.96
N SER A 242 -20.97 12.44 -7.50
CA SER A 242 -21.38 12.68 -6.12
C SER A 242 -22.78 12.14 -5.81
N VAL A 243 -23.68 12.05 -6.79
CA VAL A 243 -25.00 11.41 -6.64
C VAL A 243 -24.85 9.90 -6.47
N GLN A 244 -23.95 9.26 -7.23
CA GLN A 244 -23.67 7.83 -7.06
C GLN A 244 -23.05 7.57 -5.67
N LEU A 245 -22.15 8.43 -5.23
CA LEU A 245 -21.58 8.37 -3.90
C LEU A 245 -22.65 8.53 -2.80
N LEU A 246 -23.60 9.46 -2.98
CA LEU A 246 -24.72 9.65 -2.05
C LEU A 246 -25.52 8.34 -1.90
N ARG A 247 -25.84 7.65 -3.01
CA ARG A 247 -26.55 6.37 -2.97
C ARG A 247 -25.80 5.33 -2.14
N GLN A 248 -24.48 5.20 -2.35
CA GLN A 248 -23.64 4.25 -1.62
C GLN A 248 -23.59 4.58 -0.12
N VAL A 249 -23.35 5.85 0.23
CA VAL A 249 -23.30 6.30 1.63
C VAL A 249 -24.65 6.10 2.31
N TRP A 250 -25.79 6.39 1.62
CA TRP A 250 -27.12 6.16 2.21
C TRP A 250 -27.39 4.68 2.48
N GLN A 251 -27.00 3.78 1.58
CA GLN A 251 -27.11 2.33 1.81
C GLN A 251 -26.27 1.85 3.01
N GLN A 252 -25.14 2.49 3.27
CA GLN A 252 -24.26 2.11 4.38
C GLN A 252 -24.75 2.63 5.73
N TYR A 253 -25.26 3.86 5.77
CA TYR A 253 -25.55 4.55 7.03
C TYR A 253 -27.02 4.56 7.40
N PHE A 254 -27.93 4.27 6.47
CA PHE A 254 -29.38 4.27 6.72
C PHE A 254 -30.02 2.92 6.36
N GLU A 255 -31.09 2.61 7.06
CA GLU A 255 -32.00 1.52 6.75
C GLU A 255 -33.34 2.11 6.25
N LEU A 256 -33.82 1.63 5.10
CA LEU A 256 -35.12 2.03 4.59
C LEU A 256 -36.21 1.15 5.21
N ARG A 257 -37.09 1.77 6.01
CA ARG A 257 -38.28 1.14 6.56
C ARG A 257 -39.49 1.96 6.17
N GLU A 258 -40.50 1.33 5.59
CA GLU A 258 -41.74 2.00 5.16
C GLU A 258 -41.51 3.26 4.30
N GLY A 259 -40.44 3.24 3.49
CA GLY A 259 -40.06 4.37 2.64
C GLY A 259 -39.40 5.55 3.35
N GLN A 260 -39.01 5.41 4.62
CA GLN A 260 -38.28 6.40 5.41
C GLN A 260 -36.83 5.93 5.68
N ALA A 261 -35.91 6.87 5.77
CA ALA A 261 -34.52 6.60 6.10
C ALA A 261 -34.32 6.61 7.63
N HIS A 262 -33.95 5.49 8.22
CA HIS A 262 -33.68 5.36 9.63
C HIS A 262 -32.17 5.21 9.87
N TRP A 263 -31.65 6.00 10.79
CA TRP A 263 -30.21 5.97 11.14
C TRP A 263 -29.82 4.60 11.72
N ARG A 264 -28.82 3.97 11.13
CA ARG A 264 -28.26 2.73 11.66
C ARG A 264 -27.47 3.02 12.93
N ALA A 265 -27.90 2.42 14.04
CA ALA A 265 -27.15 2.47 15.29
C ALA A 265 -26.04 1.40 15.26
N GLY A 266 -24.83 1.77 15.64
CA GLY A 266 -23.75 0.80 15.86
C GLY A 266 -22.39 1.26 15.36
N PRO A 267 -21.31 0.59 15.78
CA PRO A 267 -19.95 0.90 15.39
C PRO A 267 -19.71 0.44 13.95
N GLN A 268 -20.00 1.28 12.99
CA GLN A 268 -19.64 1.05 11.59
C GLN A 268 -18.18 1.37 11.33
N ALA A 269 -17.45 1.77 12.38
CA ALA A 269 -16.05 2.18 12.31
C ALA A 269 -15.10 1.05 11.89
N GLU A 270 -15.49 -0.19 12.07
CA GLU A 270 -14.65 -1.37 11.80
C GLU A 270 -15.23 -2.26 10.67
N GLN A 271 -16.34 -1.87 10.02
CA GLN A 271 -16.87 -2.59 8.87
C GLN A 271 -16.03 -2.28 7.63
N GLU A 272 -15.65 -3.33 6.91
CA GLU A 272 -14.97 -3.23 5.61
C GLU A 272 -15.84 -2.50 4.59
N GLY A 273 -15.20 -1.77 3.69
CA GLY A 273 -15.89 -1.06 2.59
C GLY A 273 -16.62 0.22 3.00
N VAL A 274 -16.61 0.64 4.27
CA VAL A 274 -17.33 1.83 4.70
C VAL A 274 -16.65 3.13 4.26
N ILE A 275 -17.40 3.98 3.56
CA ILE A 275 -16.95 5.30 3.12
C ILE A 275 -16.94 6.25 4.32
N ARG A 276 -15.79 6.90 4.57
CA ARG A 276 -15.58 7.79 5.71
C ARG A 276 -15.48 9.27 5.34
N SER A 277 -15.37 9.56 4.07
CA SER A 277 -15.31 10.93 3.57
C SER A 277 -15.78 11.00 2.13
N PRO A 278 -16.66 11.93 1.77
CA PRO A 278 -17.04 12.14 0.37
C PRO A 278 -15.89 12.74 -0.47
N TYR A 279 -14.89 13.31 0.17
CA TYR A 279 -13.75 13.95 -0.49
C TYR A 279 -12.64 12.99 -0.89
N ASP A 280 -12.60 11.81 -0.27
CA ASP A 280 -11.79 10.65 -0.69
C ASP A 280 -12.58 9.37 -0.38
N PRO A 281 -13.51 8.99 -1.27
CA PRO A 281 -14.39 7.84 -1.04
C PRO A 281 -13.67 6.50 -1.11
N GLN A 282 -12.42 6.47 -1.59
CA GLN A 282 -11.60 5.26 -1.61
C GLN A 282 -10.77 5.08 -0.32
N ALA A 283 -10.53 6.14 0.44
CA ALA A 283 -9.84 6.01 1.72
C ALA A 283 -10.64 5.13 2.70
N ARG A 284 -9.96 4.16 3.33
CA ARG A 284 -10.56 3.20 4.28
C ARG A 284 -9.94 3.31 5.65
N CYS A 285 -10.67 2.88 6.67
CA CYS A 285 -10.13 2.74 8.01
C CYS A 285 -9.24 1.50 8.09
N GLY A 286 -7.99 1.71 8.49
CA GLY A 286 -7.08 0.63 8.87
C GLY A 286 -6.83 0.64 10.37
N LYS A 287 -6.52 -0.54 10.93
CA LYS A 287 -6.15 -0.72 12.33
C LYS A 287 -4.92 -1.59 12.42
N LYS A 288 -3.90 -1.13 13.13
CA LYS A 288 -2.73 -1.94 13.46
C LYS A 288 -2.39 -1.72 14.94
N ARG A 289 -2.63 -2.74 15.77
CA ARG A 289 -2.58 -2.63 17.23
C ARG A 289 -3.51 -1.51 17.72
N ASP A 290 -2.99 -0.51 18.43
CA ASP A 290 -3.76 0.64 18.95
C ASP A 290 -3.87 1.82 17.99
N THR A 291 -3.24 1.72 16.80
CA THR A 291 -3.26 2.80 15.80
C THR A 291 -4.39 2.57 14.81
N VAL A 292 -5.31 3.53 14.73
CA VAL A 292 -6.37 3.59 13.71
C VAL A 292 -6.05 4.76 12.78
N TRP A 293 -6.17 4.55 11.48
CA TRP A 293 -5.98 5.61 10.48
C TRP A 293 -7.02 5.53 9.37
N LEU A 294 -7.26 6.64 8.72
CA LEU A 294 -8.02 6.72 7.46
C LEU A 294 -7.05 6.87 6.30
N GLY A 295 -7.11 5.99 5.32
CA GLY A 295 -6.27 6.09 4.12
C GLY A 295 -5.97 4.76 3.45
N TYR A 296 -4.70 4.49 3.26
CA TYR A 296 -4.16 3.42 2.43
C TYR A 296 -3.02 2.68 3.12
N LYS A 297 -2.49 1.66 2.47
CA LYS A 297 -1.18 1.06 2.76
C LYS A 297 -0.28 1.15 1.53
N VAL A 298 1.01 1.27 1.75
CA VAL A 298 2.03 1.08 0.71
C VAL A 298 2.88 -0.12 1.08
N HIS A 299 3.06 -1.03 0.12
CA HIS A 299 3.93 -2.20 0.18
C HIS A 299 5.14 -1.90 -0.69
N LEU A 300 6.33 -2.06 -0.14
CA LEU A 300 7.58 -1.88 -0.85
C LEU A 300 8.33 -3.21 -0.87
N THR A 301 8.79 -3.60 -2.05
CA THR A 301 9.72 -4.72 -2.22
C THR A 301 11.07 -4.19 -2.66
N GLU A 302 12.14 -4.54 -1.94
CA GLU A 302 13.49 -4.10 -2.26
C GLU A 302 14.50 -5.24 -2.25
N THR A 303 15.57 -5.11 -3.04
CA THR A 303 16.71 -6.04 -3.01
C THR A 303 17.46 -5.90 -1.69
N CYS A 304 17.87 -7.01 -1.06
CA CYS A 304 18.65 -6.98 0.18
C CYS A 304 19.95 -7.78 0.10
N GLN A 305 20.04 -8.74 -0.79
CA GLN A 305 21.27 -9.40 -1.19
C GLN A 305 21.28 -9.48 -2.70
N THR A 306 22.09 -8.66 -3.33
CA THR A 306 22.32 -8.69 -4.77
C THR A 306 23.60 -9.45 -5.06
N PRO A 307 23.68 -10.19 -6.18
CA PRO A 307 24.91 -10.77 -6.64
C PRO A 307 25.98 -9.66 -6.78
N PRO A 308 27.25 -9.96 -6.53
CA PRO A 308 28.31 -8.97 -6.73
C PRO A 308 28.29 -8.52 -8.21
N VAL A 309 28.41 -7.22 -8.40
CA VAL A 309 28.57 -6.62 -9.74
C VAL A 309 30.03 -6.85 -10.15
N GLU A 310 30.25 -7.39 -11.34
CA GLU A 310 31.61 -7.48 -11.89
C GLU A 310 32.18 -6.07 -12.03
N PRO A 311 33.32 -5.77 -11.41
CA PRO A 311 33.92 -4.45 -11.51
C PRO A 311 34.41 -4.19 -12.93
N ALA A 312 34.16 -2.98 -13.45
CA ALA A 312 34.90 -2.53 -14.63
C ALA A 312 36.41 -2.59 -14.33
N GLN A 313 37.25 -2.89 -15.34
CA GLN A 313 38.69 -3.07 -15.16
C GLN A 313 39.30 -1.96 -14.29
N GLY A 314 39.84 -2.35 -13.15
CA GLY A 314 40.51 -1.45 -12.21
C GLY A 314 39.69 -0.86 -11.07
N GLN A 315 38.41 -1.27 -10.91
CA GLN A 315 37.59 -0.87 -9.77
C GLN A 315 37.47 -1.97 -8.72
N GLU A 316 37.43 -1.59 -7.43
CA GLU A 316 37.17 -2.54 -6.33
C GLU A 316 35.74 -3.12 -6.47
N GLN A 317 35.59 -4.39 -6.16
CA GLN A 317 34.33 -5.11 -6.19
C GLN A 317 33.33 -4.49 -5.17
N ARG A 318 32.38 -3.73 -5.65
CA ARG A 318 31.34 -3.11 -4.81
C ARG A 318 30.04 -3.89 -4.89
N ALA A 319 29.38 -4.07 -3.76
CA ALA A 319 28.01 -4.55 -3.75
C ALA A 319 27.09 -3.59 -4.52
N ALA A 320 26.17 -4.12 -5.31
CA ALA A 320 25.19 -3.32 -6.03
C ALA A 320 24.30 -2.50 -5.06
N PRO A 321 23.75 -1.36 -5.52
CA PRO A 321 22.86 -0.57 -4.68
C PRO A 321 21.58 -1.36 -4.35
N ARG A 322 21.07 -1.19 -3.13
CA ARG A 322 19.77 -1.76 -2.76
C ARG A 322 18.67 -0.93 -3.39
N LEU A 323 17.85 -1.55 -4.22
CA LEU A 323 16.82 -0.86 -4.99
C LEU A 323 15.43 -1.38 -4.61
N ILE A 324 14.46 -0.46 -4.55
CA ILE A 324 13.04 -0.82 -4.53
C ILE A 324 12.70 -1.31 -5.94
N VAL A 325 12.19 -2.52 -6.03
CA VAL A 325 11.92 -3.21 -7.31
C VAL A 325 10.44 -3.36 -7.61
N GLN A 326 9.57 -3.18 -6.59
CA GLN A 326 8.13 -3.22 -6.77
C GLN A 326 7.45 -2.35 -5.70
N VAL A 327 6.33 -1.74 -6.07
CA VAL A 327 5.49 -0.88 -5.23
C VAL A 327 4.04 -1.25 -5.43
N GLU A 328 3.36 -1.63 -4.37
CA GLU A 328 1.91 -1.81 -4.39
C GLU A 328 1.24 -0.85 -3.42
N THR A 329 0.05 -0.37 -3.77
CA THR A 329 -0.75 0.50 -2.91
C THR A 329 -2.14 -0.07 -2.77
N THR A 330 -2.55 -0.35 -1.54
CA THR A 330 -3.86 -0.95 -1.25
C THR A 330 -4.70 -0.04 -0.36
N LEU A 331 -6.00 -0.33 -0.32
CA LEU A 331 -6.88 0.22 0.71
C LEU A 331 -6.39 -0.22 2.08
N ALA A 332 -6.61 0.60 3.11
CA ALA A 332 -6.08 0.33 4.45
C ALA A 332 -6.62 -0.96 5.09
N GLU A 333 -7.79 -1.43 4.67
CA GLU A 333 -8.45 -2.65 5.17
C GLU A 333 -7.91 -3.94 4.54
N VAL A 334 -7.30 -3.89 3.34
CA VAL A 334 -6.76 -5.07 2.64
C VAL A 334 -5.65 -5.71 3.48
N GLN A 335 -5.71 -7.02 3.68
CA GLN A 335 -4.71 -7.75 4.46
C GLN A 335 -3.44 -7.97 3.63
N ASP A 336 -2.28 -7.92 4.28
CA ASP A 336 -1.00 -8.03 3.59
C ASP A 336 -0.84 -9.39 2.88
N VAL A 337 -1.46 -10.46 3.41
CA VAL A 337 -1.50 -11.80 2.79
C VAL A 337 -2.16 -11.81 1.41
N GLU A 338 -3.17 -10.97 1.20
CA GLU A 338 -3.91 -10.86 -0.07
C GLU A 338 -3.06 -10.24 -1.19
N VAL A 339 -2.01 -9.50 -0.82
CA VAL A 339 -1.17 -8.74 -1.76
C VAL A 339 0.03 -9.55 -2.25
N THR A 340 0.43 -10.58 -1.53
CA THR A 340 1.66 -11.36 -1.83
C THR A 340 1.66 -11.93 -3.23
N ALA A 341 0.58 -12.53 -3.68
CA ALA A 341 0.47 -13.10 -5.01
C ALA A 341 0.57 -12.03 -6.11
N THR A 342 -0.04 -10.86 -5.91
CA THR A 342 0.05 -9.71 -6.83
C THR A 342 1.49 -9.23 -6.95
N ILE A 343 2.18 -9.03 -5.82
CA ILE A 343 3.59 -8.62 -5.80
C ILE A 343 4.47 -9.60 -6.58
N GLN A 344 4.29 -10.90 -6.36
CA GLN A 344 5.08 -11.94 -7.05
C GLN A 344 4.77 -11.99 -8.54
N HIS A 345 3.51 -11.80 -8.93
CA HIS A 345 3.10 -11.71 -10.32
C HIS A 345 3.75 -10.52 -11.04
N GLU A 346 3.75 -9.35 -10.45
CA GLU A 346 4.35 -8.15 -11.02
C GLU A 346 5.89 -8.26 -11.10
N LEU A 347 6.53 -8.87 -10.09
CA LEU A 347 7.95 -9.18 -10.14
C LEU A 347 8.29 -10.16 -11.29
N ALA A 348 7.39 -11.12 -11.57
CA ALA A 348 7.54 -12.03 -12.69
C ALA A 348 7.43 -11.29 -14.04
N GLN A 349 6.45 -10.40 -14.17
CA GLN A 349 6.28 -9.57 -15.37
C GLN A 349 7.48 -8.65 -15.63
N ALA A 350 8.09 -8.14 -14.56
CA ALA A 350 9.29 -7.30 -14.63
C ALA A 350 10.60 -8.09 -14.81
N ASP A 351 10.56 -9.44 -14.86
CA ASP A 351 11.74 -10.31 -14.85
C ASP A 351 12.70 -9.98 -13.66
N LEU A 352 12.13 -9.90 -12.46
CA LEU A 352 12.83 -9.54 -11.22
C LEU A 352 12.48 -10.48 -10.06
N LEU A 353 12.05 -11.72 -10.35
CA LEU A 353 11.77 -12.71 -9.32
C LEU A 353 13.02 -12.97 -8.46
N PRO A 354 12.90 -12.98 -7.13
CA PRO A 354 13.97 -13.40 -6.23
C PRO A 354 13.99 -14.93 -6.07
N ASP A 355 15.14 -15.47 -5.66
CA ASP A 355 15.21 -16.84 -5.15
C ASP A 355 14.53 -16.94 -3.77
N GLU A 356 14.65 -15.88 -2.96
CA GLU A 356 14.07 -15.80 -1.62
C GLU A 356 13.42 -14.44 -1.37
N GLN A 357 12.16 -14.45 -0.93
CA GLN A 357 11.43 -13.25 -0.52
C GLN A 357 11.18 -13.28 0.99
N VAL A 358 11.74 -12.30 1.70
CA VAL A 358 11.62 -12.17 3.16
C VAL A 358 10.46 -11.25 3.51
N VAL A 359 9.51 -11.77 4.30
CA VAL A 359 8.26 -11.07 4.64
C VAL A 359 7.93 -11.23 6.13
N ASP A 360 7.03 -10.38 6.66
CA ASP A 360 6.50 -10.63 8.00
C ASP A 360 5.36 -11.66 7.98
N THR A 361 4.87 -12.03 9.16
CA THR A 361 3.78 -13.01 9.33
C THR A 361 2.50 -12.59 8.58
N GLY A 362 2.29 -11.29 8.38
CA GLY A 362 1.10 -10.76 7.73
C GLY A 362 1.01 -11.09 6.24
N TYR A 363 2.14 -11.39 5.58
CA TYR A 363 2.23 -11.66 4.14
C TYR A 363 2.13 -13.12 3.75
N LEU A 364 2.06 -14.03 4.70
CA LEU A 364 2.15 -15.45 4.37
C LEU A 364 1.10 -16.29 5.08
N ASP A 365 0.65 -17.28 4.36
CA ASP A 365 -0.13 -18.39 4.87
C ASP A 365 0.38 -19.73 4.32
N ALA A 366 -0.29 -20.80 4.68
CA ALA A 366 0.12 -22.15 4.24
C ALA A 366 -0.05 -22.35 2.72
N GLY A 367 -1.02 -21.69 2.09
CA GLY A 367 -1.23 -21.74 0.64
C GLY A 367 -0.11 -21.03 -0.10
N LEU A 368 0.24 -19.82 0.35
CA LEU A 368 1.32 -19.03 -0.24
C LEU A 368 2.70 -19.69 -0.09
N LEU A 369 2.96 -20.42 1.00
CA LEU A 369 4.20 -21.20 1.12
C LEU A 369 4.35 -22.23 -0.03
N VAL A 370 3.24 -22.78 -0.50
CA VAL A 370 3.22 -23.75 -1.61
C VAL A 370 3.22 -23.03 -2.96
N SER A 371 2.30 -22.07 -3.17
CA SER A 371 2.12 -21.43 -4.48
C SER A 371 3.31 -20.56 -4.87
N SER A 372 3.92 -19.84 -3.94
CA SER A 372 5.15 -19.05 -4.22
C SER A 372 6.27 -19.93 -4.77
N GLN A 373 6.41 -21.15 -4.22
CA GLN A 373 7.42 -22.10 -4.69
C GLN A 373 7.03 -22.78 -6.00
N SER A 374 5.76 -23.23 -6.14
CA SER A 374 5.31 -23.95 -7.33
C SER A 374 5.19 -23.07 -8.56
N ASP A 375 4.68 -21.84 -8.41
CA ASP A 375 4.30 -20.98 -9.52
C ASP A 375 5.44 -20.06 -9.96
N TYR A 376 6.31 -19.66 -9.00
CA TYR A 376 7.37 -18.68 -9.22
C TYR A 376 8.78 -19.15 -8.82
N GLY A 377 8.93 -20.32 -8.19
CA GLY A 377 10.21 -20.78 -7.68
C GLY A 377 10.72 -20.01 -6.45
N ILE A 378 9.89 -19.16 -5.84
CA ILE A 378 10.27 -18.30 -4.72
C ILE A 378 10.18 -19.06 -3.39
N ARG A 379 11.28 -19.08 -2.62
CA ARG A 379 11.23 -19.44 -1.21
C ARG A 379 10.72 -18.27 -0.38
N LEU A 380 9.45 -18.33 0.01
CA LEU A 380 8.85 -17.30 0.87
C LEU A 380 9.34 -17.48 2.31
N LEU A 381 10.15 -16.58 2.84
CA LEU A 381 10.78 -16.64 4.17
C LEU A 381 10.12 -15.68 5.15
N GLY A 382 9.43 -16.21 6.11
CA GLY A 382 8.80 -15.45 7.20
C GLY A 382 8.25 -16.37 8.28
N PRO A 383 8.01 -15.87 9.49
CA PRO A 383 7.44 -16.67 10.56
C PRO A 383 5.95 -16.91 10.31
N VAL A 384 5.50 -18.12 10.55
CA VAL A 384 4.08 -18.47 10.54
C VAL A 384 3.49 -18.37 11.94
N LEU A 385 2.17 -18.14 12.00
CA LEU A 385 1.45 -18.11 13.27
C LEU A 385 1.59 -19.47 13.99
N ALA A 386 1.79 -19.39 15.29
CA ALA A 386 1.73 -20.56 16.16
C ALA A 386 0.33 -21.21 16.06
N ASP A 387 0.23 -22.46 16.51
CA ASP A 387 -1.07 -23.08 16.69
C ASP A 387 -1.85 -22.31 17.78
N THR A 388 -3.04 -21.83 17.41
CA THR A 388 -3.92 -21.07 18.32
C THR A 388 -4.97 -21.95 18.98
N SER A 389 -4.90 -23.28 18.78
CA SER A 389 -5.80 -24.20 19.49
C SER A 389 -5.62 -24.04 21.00
N TRP A 390 -6.69 -24.27 21.76
CA TRP A 390 -6.64 -24.11 23.22
C TRP A 390 -5.61 -25.06 23.85
N GLN A 391 -5.39 -26.24 23.25
CA GLN A 391 -4.37 -27.19 23.70
C GLN A 391 -2.95 -26.62 23.53
N ALA A 392 -2.66 -26.06 22.36
CA ALA A 392 -1.37 -25.43 22.09
C ALA A 392 -1.16 -24.19 22.98
N ALA A 393 -2.21 -23.38 23.16
CA ALA A 393 -2.16 -22.20 24.02
C ALA A 393 -1.96 -22.53 25.51
N ALA A 394 -2.55 -23.65 25.98
CA ALA A 394 -2.39 -24.13 27.34
C ALA A 394 -1.08 -24.90 27.56
N GLY A 395 -0.36 -25.27 26.51
CA GLY A 395 0.81 -26.16 26.58
C GLY A 395 0.46 -27.57 27.13
N GLN A 396 -0.82 -27.94 27.10
CA GLN A 396 -1.35 -29.18 27.65
C GLN A 396 -2.42 -29.74 26.68
N GLY A 397 -2.58 -31.08 26.72
CA GLY A 397 -3.56 -31.74 25.87
C GLY A 397 -3.05 -32.07 24.48
N PHE A 398 -3.98 -32.43 23.60
CA PHE A 398 -3.65 -32.96 22.27
C PHE A 398 -4.04 -31.96 21.18
N ASP A 399 -3.09 -31.12 20.77
CA ASP A 399 -3.18 -30.28 19.58
C ASP A 399 -2.99 -31.12 18.30
N LEU A 400 -3.01 -30.46 17.13
CA LEU A 400 -2.89 -31.14 15.83
C LEU A 400 -1.56 -31.90 15.68
N ALA A 401 -0.49 -31.47 16.32
CA ALA A 401 0.82 -32.11 16.20
C ALA A 401 0.85 -33.51 16.84
N HIS A 402 -0.06 -33.80 17.76
CA HIS A 402 -0.18 -35.11 18.38
C HIS A 402 -0.95 -36.15 17.52
N PHE A 403 -1.58 -35.72 16.42
CA PHE A 403 -2.32 -36.59 15.52
C PHE A 403 -1.47 -36.97 14.32
N GLN A 404 -1.54 -38.24 13.92
CA GLN A 404 -0.89 -38.73 12.69
C GLN A 404 -1.89 -38.71 11.54
N VAL A 405 -1.51 -38.13 10.42
CA VAL A 405 -2.35 -38.04 9.22
C VAL A 405 -1.87 -39.07 8.16
N ASP A 406 -2.72 -40.03 7.84
CA ASP A 406 -2.51 -40.93 6.72
C ASP A 406 -3.23 -40.37 5.48
N TRP A 407 -2.50 -39.64 4.66
CA TRP A 407 -3.02 -38.95 3.49
C TRP A 407 -3.51 -39.95 2.40
N GLN A 408 -2.85 -41.10 2.28
CA GLN A 408 -3.22 -42.09 1.29
C GLN A 408 -4.55 -42.77 1.64
N LYS A 409 -4.75 -43.09 2.93
CA LYS A 409 -5.99 -43.71 3.41
C LYS A 409 -7.07 -42.69 3.78
N GLN A 410 -6.76 -41.38 3.69
CA GLN A 410 -7.64 -40.30 4.13
C GLN A 410 -8.16 -40.51 5.55
N GLN A 411 -7.24 -40.77 6.46
CA GLN A 411 -7.53 -41.06 7.87
C GLN A 411 -6.60 -40.27 8.79
N VAL A 412 -7.11 -39.94 9.96
CA VAL A 412 -6.33 -39.37 11.08
C VAL A 412 -6.30 -40.38 12.22
N ILE A 413 -5.13 -40.60 12.79
CA ILE A 413 -4.92 -41.46 13.94
C ILE A 413 -4.70 -40.53 15.16
N CYS A 414 -5.51 -40.67 16.20
CA CYS A 414 -5.39 -39.90 17.43
C CYS A 414 -4.24 -40.43 18.32
N PRO A 415 -3.79 -39.67 19.33
CA PRO A 415 -2.73 -40.11 20.26
C PRO A 415 -3.02 -41.43 20.99
N GLN A 416 -4.27 -41.81 21.08
CA GLN A 416 -4.70 -43.11 21.66
C GLN A 416 -4.83 -44.23 20.61
N GLY A 417 -4.28 -44.05 19.39
CA GLY A 417 -4.28 -45.05 18.33
C GLY A 417 -5.62 -45.23 17.61
N GLN A 418 -6.64 -44.45 17.92
CA GLN A 418 -7.95 -44.59 17.27
C GLN A 418 -7.94 -43.87 15.92
N ARG A 419 -8.66 -44.42 14.92
CA ARG A 419 -8.75 -43.87 13.57
C ARG A 419 -10.02 -43.04 13.38
N SER A 420 -9.93 -41.98 12.58
CA SER A 420 -11.09 -41.21 12.15
C SER A 420 -12.03 -42.09 11.31
N VAL A 421 -13.34 -41.85 11.45
CA VAL A 421 -14.41 -42.56 10.73
C VAL A 421 -15.00 -41.75 9.58
N SER A 422 -14.67 -40.48 9.49
CA SER A 422 -15.07 -39.62 8.38
C SER A 422 -13.91 -38.77 7.90
N TRP A 423 -13.93 -38.47 6.61
CA TRP A 423 -13.02 -37.56 5.93
C TRP A 423 -13.80 -36.75 4.91
N SER A 424 -13.93 -35.49 5.09
CA SER A 424 -14.68 -34.57 4.22
C SER A 424 -13.78 -33.46 3.72
N VAL A 425 -13.77 -33.23 2.41
CA VAL A 425 -12.99 -32.18 1.77
C VAL A 425 -13.93 -31.04 1.38
N GLN A 426 -13.68 -29.86 1.92
CA GLN A 426 -14.43 -28.64 1.64
C GLN A 426 -13.45 -27.55 1.20
N SER A 427 -13.41 -27.24 -0.10
CA SER A 427 -12.55 -26.17 -0.62
C SER A 427 -11.09 -26.30 -0.15
N GLN A 428 -10.65 -25.46 0.78
CA GLN A 428 -9.31 -25.40 1.36
C GLN A 428 -9.18 -26.08 2.73
N ARG A 429 -10.20 -26.81 3.16
CA ARG A 429 -10.29 -27.42 4.49
C ARG A 429 -10.69 -28.87 4.39
N ILE A 430 -10.03 -29.70 5.16
CA ILE A 430 -10.36 -31.11 5.33
C ILE A 430 -10.82 -31.32 6.76
N GLU A 431 -11.92 -32.03 6.96
CA GLU A 431 -12.46 -32.39 8.27
C GLU A 431 -12.39 -33.91 8.46
N ALA A 432 -11.64 -34.33 9.46
CA ALA A 432 -11.55 -35.73 9.87
C ALA A 432 -12.24 -35.94 11.22
N GLY A 433 -13.33 -36.67 11.24
CA GLY A 433 -14.15 -36.91 12.42
C GLY A 433 -13.92 -38.28 13.05
N PHE A 434 -13.95 -38.34 14.37
CA PHE A 434 -13.86 -39.56 15.16
C PHE A 434 -15.24 -39.98 15.66
N ALA A 435 -15.42 -41.28 15.84
CA ALA A 435 -16.69 -41.83 16.31
C ALA A 435 -17.00 -41.34 17.75
N ARG A 436 -18.26 -40.92 17.98
CA ARG A 436 -18.72 -40.40 19.27
C ARG A 436 -18.47 -41.40 20.41
N HIS A 437 -18.82 -42.66 20.21
CA HIS A 437 -18.68 -43.71 21.25
C HIS A 437 -17.21 -43.92 21.65
N THR A 438 -16.30 -43.91 20.67
CA THR A 438 -14.86 -44.04 20.90
C THR A 438 -14.32 -42.90 21.74
N CYS A 439 -14.69 -41.64 21.41
CA CYS A 439 -14.26 -40.46 22.15
C CYS A 439 -14.97 -40.37 23.54
N ALA A 440 -16.20 -40.87 23.68
CA ALA A 440 -16.92 -40.85 24.94
C ALA A 440 -16.30 -41.78 25.98
N ALA A 441 -15.75 -42.91 25.55
CA ALA A 441 -15.06 -43.90 26.42
C ALA A 441 -13.57 -43.54 26.67
N CYS A 442 -13.04 -42.49 26.03
CA CYS A 442 -11.63 -42.15 26.13
C CYS A 442 -11.30 -41.39 27.42
N ALA A 443 -10.37 -41.90 28.21
CA ALA A 443 -9.91 -41.25 29.45
C ALA A 443 -9.25 -39.87 29.20
N CYS A 444 -8.64 -39.67 28.02
CA CYS A 444 -7.98 -38.44 27.66
C CYS A 444 -8.92 -37.42 26.96
N ARG A 445 -10.24 -37.65 26.97
CA ARG A 445 -11.20 -36.78 26.30
C ARG A 445 -11.13 -35.31 26.79
N PRO A 446 -11.01 -35.00 28.07
CA PRO A 446 -10.92 -33.62 28.57
C PRO A 446 -9.74 -32.85 27.92
N ASP A 447 -8.61 -33.52 27.69
CA ASP A 447 -7.41 -32.94 27.12
C ASP A 447 -7.46 -32.85 25.58
N CYS A 448 -8.47 -33.49 24.97
CA CYS A 448 -8.59 -33.64 23.50
C CYS A 448 -9.69 -32.77 22.91
N THR A 449 -10.88 -32.70 23.54
CA THR A 449 -12.03 -31.99 22.94
C THR A 449 -13.02 -31.51 24.00
N HIS A 450 -13.56 -30.31 23.79
CA HIS A 450 -14.68 -29.76 24.58
C HIS A 450 -16.07 -30.20 24.04
N ALA A 451 -16.13 -30.91 22.91
CA ALA A 451 -17.39 -31.38 22.35
C ALA A 451 -18.07 -32.36 23.29
N THR A 452 -19.31 -32.09 23.71
CA THR A 452 -20.09 -32.94 24.65
C THR A 452 -20.90 -34.00 23.93
N SER A 453 -21.43 -33.70 22.76
CA SER A 453 -22.36 -34.54 21.99
C SER A 453 -21.76 -35.24 20.75
N ALA A 454 -20.52 -34.92 20.39
CA ALA A 454 -19.83 -35.45 19.22
C ALA A 454 -18.46 -36.04 19.55
N GLY A 455 -17.85 -36.76 18.61
CA GLY A 455 -16.43 -37.12 18.66
C GLY A 455 -15.54 -35.92 18.32
N ARG A 456 -14.23 -36.07 18.49
CA ARG A 456 -13.25 -35.08 18.04
C ARG A 456 -13.36 -34.90 16.53
N VAL A 457 -13.36 -33.66 16.05
CA VAL A 457 -13.15 -33.31 14.65
C VAL A 457 -11.81 -32.60 14.55
N VAL A 458 -10.96 -33.08 13.66
CA VAL A 458 -9.66 -32.48 13.34
C VAL A 458 -9.79 -31.76 12.00
N HIS A 459 -9.35 -30.52 11.97
CA HIS A 459 -9.36 -29.71 10.78
C HIS A 459 -7.95 -29.65 10.20
N LEU A 460 -7.84 -30.08 8.94
CA LEU A 460 -6.59 -30.10 8.19
C LEU A 460 -6.68 -29.14 7.01
N ARG A 461 -5.53 -28.67 6.55
CA ARG A 461 -5.37 -28.04 5.23
C ARG A 461 -5.08 -29.14 4.18
N PRO A 462 -5.10 -28.84 2.86
CA PRO A 462 -4.58 -29.75 1.85
C PRO A 462 -3.15 -30.23 2.21
N GLN A 463 -2.79 -31.42 1.78
CA GLN A 463 -1.54 -32.10 2.18
C GLN A 463 -0.32 -31.19 2.04
N ALA A 464 -0.07 -30.65 0.83
CA ALA A 464 1.10 -29.80 0.58
C ALA A 464 1.15 -28.57 1.52
N ALA A 465 -0.01 -27.93 1.76
CA ALA A 465 -0.10 -26.77 2.65
C ALA A 465 0.11 -27.15 4.13
N SER A 466 -0.36 -28.32 4.55
CA SER A 466 -0.13 -28.83 5.91
C SER A 466 1.34 -29.16 6.14
N GLU A 467 1.99 -29.84 5.20
CA GLU A 467 3.40 -30.20 5.26
C GLU A 467 4.29 -28.95 5.23
N ALA A 468 4.01 -28.00 4.34
CA ALA A 468 4.74 -26.74 4.26
C ALA A 468 4.65 -25.93 5.56
N LEU A 469 3.45 -25.89 6.18
CA LEU A 469 3.24 -25.20 7.44
C LEU A 469 4.00 -25.86 8.61
N GLN A 470 3.98 -27.19 8.69
CA GLN A 470 4.72 -27.94 9.72
C GLN A 470 6.23 -27.76 9.55
N ALA A 471 6.73 -27.89 8.31
CA ALA A 471 8.14 -27.67 8.00
C ALA A 471 8.58 -26.27 8.41
N ARG A 472 7.78 -25.22 8.09
CA ARG A 472 8.06 -23.85 8.47
C ARG A 472 8.03 -23.63 9.99
N ARG A 473 7.10 -24.25 10.70
CA ARG A 473 7.04 -24.17 12.18
C ARG A 473 8.29 -24.80 12.84
N ALA A 474 8.80 -25.86 12.30
CA ALA A 474 10.06 -26.46 12.76
C ALA A 474 11.27 -25.56 12.41
N GLU A 475 11.34 -25.09 11.15
CA GLU A 475 12.44 -24.26 10.66
C GLU A 475 12.57 -22.94 11.43
N GLN A 476 11.47 -22.27 11.77
CA GLN A 476 11.51 -20.97 12.44
C GLN A 476 12.07 -21.03 13.88
N GLN A 477 12.22 -22.22 14.45
CA GLN A 477 12.86 -22.40 15.76
C GLN A 477 14.39 -22.42 15.65
N THR A 478 14.94 -22.63 14.46
CA THR A 478 16.38 -22.77 14.25
C THR A 478 17.11 -21.42 14.31
N PRO A 479 18.40 -21.40 14.75
CA PRO A 479 19.23 -20.20 14.69
C PRO A 479 19.43 -19.68 13.27
N GLU A 480 19.53 -20.59 12.30
CA GLU A 480 19.74 -20.29 10.87
C GLU A 480 18.59 -19.48 10.31
N PHE A 481 17.35 -19.89 10.61
CA PHE A 481 16.16 -19.13 10.23
C PHE A 481 16.19 -17.72 10.83
N ARG A 482 16.52 -17.58 12.12
CA ARG A 482 16.56 -16.27 12.78
C ARG A 482 17.59 -15.35 12.12
N GLN A 483 18.75 -15.88 11.76
CA GLN A 483 19.79 -15.13 11.05
C GLN A 483 19.32 -14.68 9.65
N GLN A 484 18.72 -15.58 8.89
CA GLN A 484 18.19 -15.27 7.55
C GLN A 484 17.05 -14.24 7.64
N TYR A 485 16.12 -14.43 8.55
CA TYR A 485 14.99 -13.55 8.76
C TYR A 485 15.37 -12.16 9.29
N ALA A 486 16.46 -12.04 10.03
CA ALA A 486 16.96 -10.76 10.54
C ALA A 486 17.22 -9.74 9.40
N THR A 487 17.47 -10.21 8.18
CA THR A 487 17.65 -9.34 7.01
C THR A 487 16.41 -8.49 6.69
N ARG A 488 15.22 -8.92 7.14
CA ARG A 488 13.97 -8.17 6.99
C ARG A 488 14.03 -6.78 7.63
N ALA A 489 14.67 -6.65 8.79
CA ALA A 489 14.70 -5.39 9.54
C ALA A 489 15.21 -4.19 8.72
N GLY A 490 16.03 -4.45 7.70
CA GLY A 490 16.55 -3.37 6.86
C GLY A 490 15.50 -2.61 6.06
N ILE A 491 14.30 -3.15 5.80
CA ILE A 491 13.25 -2.40 5.08
C ILE A 491 12.67 -1.26 5.94
N GLU A 492 12.77 -1.36 7.25
CA GLU A 492 12.36 -0.28 8.16
C GLU A 492 13.17 1.00 7.92
N ALA A 493 14.45 0.86 7.52
CA ALA A 493 15.28 1.99 7.13
C ALA A 493 14.77 2.64 5.83
N THR A 494 14.28 1.83 4.88
CA THR A 494 13.67 2.29 3.63
C THR A 494 12.37 3.06 3.90
N HIS A 495 11.48 2.51 4.71
CA HIS A 495 10.29 3.23 5.16
C HIS A 495 10.66 4.53 5.88
N SER A 496 11.65 4.50 6.78
CA SER A 496 12.12 5.69 7.49
C SER A 496 12.67 6.76 6.54
N GLN A 497 13.43 6.36 5.51
CA GLN A 497 13.92 7.27 4.46
C GLN A 497 12.75 7.93 3.72
N GLY A 498 11.77 7.12 3.25
CA GLY A 498 10.59 7.62 2.55
C GLY A 498 9.72 8.54 3.42
N VAL A 499 9.51 8.17 4.68
CA VAL A 499 8.69 8.96 5.63
C VAL A 499 9.34 10.31 5.96
N ARG A 500 10.63 10.31 6.27
CA ARG A 500 11.32 11.53 6.74
C ARG A 500 11.62 12.52 5.63
N ARG A 501 11.93 12.04 4.43
CA ARG A 501 12.37 12.91 3.32
C ARG A 501 11.28 13.17 2.29
N MET A 502 10.38 12.22 2.05
CA MET A 502 9.47 12.23 0.90
C MET A 502 7.99 12.19 1.30
N GLY A 503 7.69 12.17 2.61
CA GLY A 503 6.31 12.20 3.10
C GLY A 503 5.51 10.92 2.81
N LEU A 504 6.15 9.75 2.70
CA LEU A 504 5.57 8.47 2.29
C LEU A 504 4.25 8.12 3.01
N ARG A 505 4.12 8.47 4.30
CA ARG A 505 2.93 8.16 5.12
C ARG A 505 1.80 9.16 5.00
N ARG A 506 1.87 10.13 4.07
CA ARG A 506 0.80 11.12 3.86
C ARG A 506 0.51 11.24 2.38
N SER A 507 -0.70 10.89 1.97
CA SER A 507 -1.13 11.14 0.61
C SER A 507 -1.23 12.64 0.34
N ARG A 508 -0.70 13.08 -0.80
CA ARG A 508 -0.85 14.45 -1.33
C ARG A 508 -2.14 14.57 -2.15
N TYR A 509 -2.74 13.45 -2.52
CA TYR A 509 -3.84 13.34 -3.48
C TYR A 509 -5.02 12.60 -2.87
N ASP A 510 -6.16 12.70 -3.53
CA ASP A 510 -7.36 11.94 -3.22
C ASP A 510 -7.48 10.77 -4.21
N GLY A 511 -7.85 9.60 -3.71
CA GLY A 511 -8.03 8.37 -4.47
C GLY A 511 -6.78 7.50 -4.59
N LEU A 512 -7.04 6.20 -4.74
CA LEU A 512 -6.01 5.16 -4.78
C LEU A 512 -5.02 5.32 -5.95
N PRO A 513 -5.45 5.57 -7.22
CA PRO A 513 -4.51 5.63 -8.35
C PRO A 513 -3.49 6.78 -8.21
N LYS A 514 -3.92 7.96 -7.78
CA LYS A 514 -3.01 9.10 -7.57
C LYS A 514 -2.08 8.87 -6.38
N THR A 515 -2.56 8.18 -5.34
CA THR A 515 -1.75 7.80 -4.19
C THR A 515 -0.73 6.73 -4.59
N HIS A 516 -1.10 5.78 -5.47
CA HIS A 516 -0.18 4.79 -6.02
C HIS A 516 0.93 5.47 -6.85
N LEU A 517 0.59 6.38 -7.77
CA LEU A 517 1.58 7.17 -8.51
C LEU A 517 2.54 7.93 -7.58
N GLN A 518 2.03 8.50 -6.47
CA GLN A 518 2.87 9.11 -5.44
C GLN A 518 3.89 8.12 -4.88
N HIS A 519 3.49 6.88 -4.58
CA HIS A 519 4.36 5.88 -4.01
C HIS A 519 5.40 5.38 -5.02
N VAL A 520 5.01 5.22 -6.28
CA VAL A 520 5.95 4.91 -7.38
C VAL A 520 7.00 6.01 -7.52
N LEU A 521 6.59 7.29 -7.58
CA LEU A 521 7.53 8.42 -7.62
C LEU A 521 8.44 8.48 -6.40
N THR A 522 7.91 8.13 -5.23
CA THR A 522 8.71 8.03 -3.99
C THR A 522 9.76 6.92 -4.11
N ALA A 523 9.40 5.77 -4.65
CA ALA A 523 10.34 4.65 -4.86
C ALA A 523 11.45 5.02 -5.85
N VAL A 524 11.09 5.64 -6.98
CA VAL A 524 12.06 6.17 -7.96
C VAL A 524 13.00 7.17 -7.29
N ALA A 525 12.47 8.11 -6.50
CA ALA A 525 13.27 9.10 -5.78
C ALA A 525 14.23 8.46 -4.76
N ILE A 526 13.79 7.46 -4.00
CA ILE A 526 14.64 6.69 -3.08
C ILE A 526 15.75 5.98 -3.86
N ASN A 527 15.41 5.30 -4.95
CA ASN A 527 16.36 4.59 -5.79
C ASN A 527 17.42 5.53 -6.37
N LEU A 528 17.02 6.68 -6.89
CA LEU A 528 17.97 7.68 -7.43
C LEU A 528 18.91 8.21 -6.36
N VAL A 529 18.42 8.52 -5.15
CA VAL A 529 19.29 8.95 -4.03
C VAL A 529 20.29 7.85 -3.66
N ARG A 530 19.88 6.58 -3.71
CA ARG A 530 20.75 5.42 -3.41
C ARG A 530 21.77 5.18 -4.51
N ILE A 531 21.36 5.27 -5.77
CA ILE A 531 22.27 5.16 -6.94
C ILE A 531 23.30 6.29 -6.89
N ASP A 532 22.86 7.53 -6.65
CA ASP A 532 23.76 8.68 -6.53
C ASP A 532 24.80 8.50 -5.42
N ALA A 533 24.36 8.08 -4.24
CA ALA A 533 25.26 7.79 -3.13
C ALA A 533 26.25 6.66 -3.47
N TRP A 534 25.76 5.61 -4.14
CA TRP A 534 26.59 4.49 -4.58
C TRP A 534 27.62 4.90 -5.64
N LEU A 535 27.24 5.69 -6.64
CA LEU A 535 28.15 6.24 -7.64
C LEU A 535 29.25 7.10 -7.00
N LEU A 536 28.90 7.88 -5.98
CA LEU A 536 29.85 8.71 -5.21
C LEU A 536 30.71 7.92 -4.21
N GLY A 537 30.55 6.59 -4.14
CA GLY A 537 31.28 5.77 -3.19
C GLY A 537 30.92 5.98 -1.73
N LYS A 538 29.79 6.60 -1.44
CA LYS A 538 29.30 6.81 -0.07
C LYS A 538 28.81 5.48 0.50
N PRO A 539 29.20 5.11 1.74
CA PRO A 539 28.67 3.93 2.37
C PRO A 539 27.15 4.08 2.59
N PRO A 540 26.39 2.96 2.62
CA PRO A 540 25.00 3.00 3.05
C PRO A 540 24.89 3.71 4.40
N GLY A 541 23.95 4.65 4.54
CA GLY A 541 23.74 5.38 5.79
C GLY A 541 23.48 4.43 6.95
N ALA A 542 24.16 4.64 8.07
CA ALA A 542 23.85 3.92 9.30
C ALA A 542 22.41 4.25 9.75
N THR A 543 21.75 3.29 10.39
CA THR A 543 20.44 3.53 11.02
C THR A 543 20.60 4.66 12.03
N TYR A 544 19.82 5.73 11.85
CA TYR A 544 19.83 6.84 12.80
C TYR A 544 19.41 6.35 14.18
N GLN A 545 20.30 6.48 15.13
CA GLN A 545 20.00 6.34 16.55
C GLN A 545 19.97 7.73 17.17
N SER A 546 18.91 8.05 17.89
CA SER A 546 18.85 9.32 18.60
C SER A 546 19.97 9.34 19.67
N PRO A 547 20.52 10.54 20.02
CA PRO A 547 21.50 10.63 21.09
C PRO A 547 21.03 9.98 22.41
N LEU A 548 19.73 10.04 22.70
CA LEU A 548 19.14 9.39 23.85
C LEU A 548 19.12 7.85 23.72
N ALA A 549 18.87 7.33 22.52
CA ALA A 549 18.92 5.89 22.26
C ALA A 549 20.35 5.33 22.39
N LEU A 550 21.36 6.13 22.06
CA LEU A 550 22.78 5.76 22.27
C LEU A 550 23.12 5.64 23.77
N LEU A 551 22.45 6.39 24.64
CA LEU A 551 22.64 6.25 26.09
C LEU A 551 22.13 4.91 26.63
N ALA A 552 21.19 4.25 25.97
CA ALA A 552 20.72 2.91 26.38
C ALA A 552 21.83 1.85 26.31
N ALA A 553 22.86 2.06 25.48
CA ALA A 553 24.05 1.22 25.41
C ALA A 553 25.19 1.71 26.33
N HIS A 554 24.98 2.80 27.07
CA HIS A 554 26.00 3.35 27.96
C HIS A 554 26.23 2.42 29.16
N PRO A 555 27.49 2.10 29.53
CA PRO A 555 27.78 1.13 30.60
C PRO A 555 27.11 1.40 31.95
N LEU A 556 26.84 2.66 32.27
CA LEU A 556 26.16 3.07 33.50
C LEU A 556 24.61 2.87 33.46
N LEU A 557 24.03 2.73 32.27
CA LEU A 557 22.58 2.61 32.07
C LEU A 557 22.20 1.25 31.50
N TYR A 558 23.17 0.49 31.03
CA TYR A 558 22.96 -0.85 30.47
C TYR A 558 22.53 -1.80 31.60
N GLN A 559 21.26 -2.19 31.60
CA GLN A 559 20.77 -3.33 32.37
C GLN A 559 20.81 -4.55 31.44
N PRO A 560 21.65 -5.57 31.72
CA PRO A 560 21.62 -6.79 30.93
C PRO A 560 20.21 -7.40 31.04
N PRO A 561 19.68 -7.97 29.94
CA PRO A 561 18.40 -8.66 30.01
C PRO A 561 18.47 -9.72 31.11
N PRO A 562 17.38 -9.91 31.88
CA PRO A 562 17.37 -10.95 32.93
C PRO A 562 17.76 -12.29 32.28
N PRO A 563 18.55 -13.12 32.98
CA PRO A 563 18.90 -14.42 32.46
C PRO A 563 17.60 -15.17 32.15
N LEU A 564 17.56 -15.77 30.95
CA LEU A 564 16.46 -16.66 30.57
C LEU A 564 16.30 -17.66 31.71
N GLN A 565 15.20 -17.57 32.45
CA GLN A 565 14.85 -18.60 33.42
C GLN A 565 14.74 -19.90 32.62
N GLU A 566 15.69 -20.79 32.85
CA GLU A 566 15.56 -22.18 32.42
C GLU A 566 14.26 -22.69 33.03
N ALA A 567 13.23 -22.84 32.19
CA ALA A 567 12.02 -23.51 32.60
C ALA A 567 12.39 -24.96 32.83
N CYS A 568 12.40 -25.35 34.14
CA CYS A 568 12.41 -26.74 34.54
C CYS A 568 11.17 -27.46 34.03
#